data_d85d5a318447fecdec7d1bebec031d92
#
_entry.id   d85d5a318447fecdec7d1bebec031d92
#
_cell.length_a   1.000
_cell.length_b   1.000
_cell.length_c   1.000
_cell.angle_alpha   90.00
_cell.angle_beta   90.00
_cell.angle_gamma   90.00
#
_symmetry.space_group_name_H-M   'P 1'
#
loop_
_entity.id
_entity.type
_entity.pdbx_description
1 polymer ?
#
loop_
_entity_poly.entity_id
_entity_poly.type
_entity_poly.pdbx_seq_one_letter_code
_entity_poly.pdbx_strand_id
1 'polypeptide(L)'
;LDTYAAYLSGGDWTVYVKDASVSAVEAAADENASRVSFEGVAITGGEAPVLVPENAVMMGGNVADTFKLNSMPYRGMLTFSVNGSSMTGVNIIGLEEYLYGVVPSEMPKSYDAEALKAQAVAARTYAMTKLGAHTGSGYQLCDTTACQVYKGYSNEADATTAAVDATAGEVACYNGSPIEAVFSASTGGYTESSENVWNTAVPYLRAVSEPGEYGDNSWTKTLTLDELTALLQAKGENIGTAKDIVITKLSTGGRVQALQIVGTSGTKTLTKEA
;
A
#
# COMPACT_ATOMS: atom_id res chain seq x y z
N LEU A 1 22.46 -11.72 -18.65
CA LEU A 1 22.72 -10.42 -18.04
C LEU A 1 23.29 -10.66 -16.68
N ASP A 2 24.43 -10.27 -16.56
CA ASP A 2 25.30 -10.48 -15.47
C ASP A 2 25.03 -9.39 -14.43
N THR A 3 24.76 -9.75 -13.22
CA THR A 3 24.27 -8.94 -12.11
C THR A 3 25.46 -8.37 -11.36
N TYR A 4 25.37 -7.23 -10.79
CA TYR A 4 26.47 -6.50 -10.24
C TYR A 4 26.18 -5.91 -8.90
N ALA A 5 27.18 -5.81 -8.07
CA ALA A 5 27.03 -5.21 -6.79
C ALA A 5 27.93 -3.99 -6.70
N ALA A 6 27.44 -2.87 -6.33
CA ALA A 6 28.25 -1.74 -5.94
C ALA A 6 27.96 -1.40 -4.48
N TYR A 7 28.99 -1.38 -3.70
CA TYR A 7 28.94 -0.99 -2.31
C TYR A 7 29.28 0.50 -2.20
N LEU A 8 28.39 1.29 -1.64
CA LEU A 8 28.67 2.68 -1.33
C LEU A 8 28.90 2.82 0.17
N SER A 9 30.12 3.08 0.54
CA SER A 9 30.48 3.32 1.93
C SER A 9 29.93 4.67 2.42
N GLY A 10 29.69 4.76 3.66
CA GLY A 10 28.80 5.66 4.34
C GLY A 10 27.58 4.86 4.73
N GLY A 11 27.62 3.59 4.37
CA GLY A 11 26.88 2.53 5.01
C GLY A 11 25.55 2.17 4.41
N ASP A 12 25.14 2.75 3.27
CA ASP A 12 23.73 2.62 2.95
C ASP A 12 23.40 1.93 1.62
N TRP A 13 24.37 1.55 0.77
CA TRP A 13 24.08 1.02 -0.55
C TRP A 13 25.03 -0.07 -1.01
N THR A 14 24.50 -1.22 -1.40
CA THR A 14 25.26 -2.24 -2.15
C THR A 14 24.58 -2.46 -3.49
N VAL A 15 25.19 -2.00 -4.57
CA VAL A 15 24.73 -2.24 -5.94
C VAL A 15 25.52 -3.40 -6.52
N TYR A 16 24.86 -4.49 -6.86
CA TYR A 16 25.48 -5.66 -7.46
C TYR A 16 25.21 -5.68 -8.94
N VAL A 17 26.23 -5.60 -9.75
CA VAL A 17 26.21 -5.76 -11.20
C VAL A 17 27.11 -6.95 -11.52
N LYS A 18 26.62 -7.99 -12.09
CA LYS A 18 27.34 -9.22 -12.32
C LYS A 18 28.05 -9.20 -13.66
N ASP A 19 29.34 -8.96 -13.67
CA ASP A 19 30.19 -9.19 -14.81
C ASP A 19 31.67 -9.28 -14.35
N ALA A 20 32.58 -9.38 -15.26
CA ALA A 20 34.01 -9.48 -15.00
C ALA A 20 34.63 -8.27 -14.26
N SER A 21 33.90 -7.18 -14.13
CA SER A 21 34.29 -5.98 -13.41
C SER A 21 33.92 -5.98 -11.92
N VAL A 22 33.27 -7.02 -11.39
CA VAL A 22 32.87 -7.11 -9.97
C VAL A 22 34.06 -6.92 -9.03
N SER A 23 35.18 -7.51 -9.32
CA SER A 23 36.40 -7.34 -8.51
C SER A 23 36.95 -5.90 -8.53
N ALA A 24 36.73 -5.17 -9.61
CA ALA A 24 37.11 -3.76 -9.70
C ALA A 24 36.12 -2.87 -8.94
N VAL A 25 34.86 -3.25 -8.93
CA VAL A 25 33.79 -2.57 -8.14
C VAL A 25 34.01 -2.80 -6.64
N GLU A 26 34.31 -4.02 -6.23
CA GLU A 26 34.64 -4.34 -4.83
C GLU A 26 35.90 -3.60 -4.36
N ALA A 27 36.91 -3.51 -5.20
CA ALA A 27 38.15 -2.78 -4.88
C ALA A 27 37.94 -1.26 -4.82
N ALA A 28 36.96 -0.71 -5.56
CA ALA A 28 36.61 0.70 -5.53
C ALA A 28 35.66 1.06 -4.39
N ALA A 29 35.02 0.09 -3.83
CA ALA A 29 34.02 0.21 -2.74
C ALA A 29 34.63 0.02 -1.36
N ASP A 30 35.88 0.48 -1.16
CA ASP A 30 36.44 0.54 0.18
C ASP A 30 35.72 1.61 1.02
N GLU A 31 35.99 1.61 2.33
CA GLU A 31 35.33 2.50 3.31
C GLU A 31 35.40 4.00 2.98
N ASN A 32 36.27 4.40 2.04
CA ASN A 32 36.50 5.78 1.62
C ASN A 32 36.04 6.06 0.19
N ALA A 33 35.50 5.06 -0.52
CA ALA A 33 35.04 5.24 -1.89
C ALA A 33 33.81 6.11 -1.94
N SER A 34 33.95 7.33 -2.38
CA SER A 34 32.84 8.27 -2.59
C SER A 34 32.25 8.18 -3.98
N ARG A 35 32.79 7.31 -4.85
CA ARG A 35 32.35 7.22 -6.25
C ARG A 35 32.64 5.86 -6.86
N VAL A 36 31.68 5.28 -7.51
CA VAL A 36 31.80 4.08 -8.35
C VAL A 36 31.39 4.45 -9.79
N SER A 37 32.23 4.08 -10.77
CA SER A 37 31.94 4.38 -12.18
C SER A 37 31.75 3.08 -12.96
N PHE A 38 30.66 3.00 -13.68
CA PHE A 38 30.34 1.99 -14.67
C PHE A 38 30.33 2.65 -16.05
N GLU A 39 30.57 1.94 -17.13
CA GLU A 39 30.55 2.41 -18.50
C GLU A 39 29.58 3.61 -18.74
N GLY A 40 30.08 4.83 -18.48
CA GLY A 40 29.36 6.07 -18.67
C GLY A 40 28.42 6.51 -17.53
N VAL A 41 28.26 5.75 -16.47
CA VAL A 41 27.41 6.10 -15.31
C VAL A 41 28.30 6.25 -14.07
N ALA A 42 28.19 7.40 -13.42
CA ALA A 42 28.86 7.65 -12.15
C ALA A 42 27.87 7.56 -10.99
N ILE A 43 28.13 6.64 -10.08
CA ILE A 43 27.43 6.56 -8.80
C ILE A 43 28.27 7.31 -7.78
N THR A 44 27.75 8.38 -7.24
CA THR A 44 28.44 9.18 -6.22
C THR A 44 27.75 9.01 -4.88
N GLY A 45 28.50 8.59 -3.86
CA GLY A 45 28.06 8.66 -2.47
C GLY A 45 28.09 10.11 -1.98
N GLY A 46 27.13 10.52 -1.18
CA GLY A 46 26.97 11.88 -0.69
C GLY A 46 25.68 12.52 -1.19
N GLU A 47 25.52 13.81 -1.00
CA GLU A 47 24.29 14.57 -1.31
C GLU A 47 23.94 14.69 -2.81
N ALA A 48 24.69 14.08 -3.70
CA ALA A 48 24.42 14.12 -5.14
C ALA A 48 23.52 12.95 -5.57
N PRO A 49 22.60 13.16 -6.52
CA PRO A 49 21.76 12.09 -7.04
C PRO A 49 22.63 11.02 -7.73
N VAL A 50 22.38 9.78 -7.37
CA VAL A 50 23.04 8.61 -7.96
C VAL A 50 22.34 8.28 -9.27
N LEU A 51 23.05 8.36 -10.39
CA LEU A 51 22.56 7.83 -11.67
C LEU A 51 22.80 6.32 -11.69
N VAL A 52 21.73 5.56 -11.63
CA VAL A 52 21.78 4.09 -11.71
C VAL A 52 21.43 3.69 -13.14
N PRO A 53 22.20 2.81 -13.79
CA PRO A 53 21.87 2.33 -15.12
C PRO A 53 20.52 1.59 -15.11
N GLU A 54 19.81 1.69 -16.23
CA GLU A 54 18.62 0.88 -16.49
C GLU A 54 18.98 -0.60 -16.26
N ASN A 55 18.32 -1.27 -15.32
CA ASN A 55 18.56 -2.64 -14.88
C ASN A 55 19.64 -2.87 -13.79
N ALA A 56 20.12 -1.88 -13.09
CA ALA A 56 20.93 -2.14 -11.90
C ALA A 56 20.06 -2.80 -10.81
N VAL A 57 20.57 -3.86 -10.22
CA VAL A 57 19.95 -4.59 -9.12
C VAL A 57 20.79 -4.40 -7.87
N MET A 58 20.18 -3.91 -6.82
CA MET A 58 20.81 -3.82 -5.50
C MET A 58 20.39 -5.04 -4.68
N MET A 59 21.35 -5.69 -4.04
CA MET A 59 21.11 -6.87 -3.22
C MET A 59 21.61 -6.60 -1.80
N GLY A 60 20.86 -6.99 -0.81
CA GLY A 60 21.37 -7.18 0.55
C GLY A 60 22.39 -8.34 0.55
N GLY A 61 23.44 -8.24 1.37
CA GLY A 61 24.57 -9.17 1.35
C GLY A 61 24.26 -10.60 1.76
N ASN A 62 23.21 -10.85 2.58
CA ASN A 62 22.71 -12.16 3.00
C ASN A 62 21.20 -12.13 3.17
N VAL A 63 20.56 -13.29 3.27
CA VAL A 63 19.11 -13.42 3.51
C VAL A 63 18.62 -12.69 4.77
N ALA A 64 19.51 -12.41 5.71
CA ALA A 64 19.27 -11.61 6.91
C ALA A 64 19.65 -10.11 6.74
N ASP A 65 20.37 -9.76 5.66
CA ASP A 65 20.86 -8.41 5.48
C ASP A 65 19.82 -7.55 4.76
N THR A 66 19.74 -6.29 5.21
CA THR A 66 18.89 -5.27 4.62
C THR A 66 19.74 -4.29 3.83
N PHE A 67 19.18 -3.75 2.75
CA PHE A 67 19.71 -2.54 2.13
C PHE A 67 18.90 -1.33 2.61
N LYS A 68 19.46 -0.13 2.49
CA LYS A 68 18.72 1.10 2.83
C LYS A 68 18.46 1.96 1.58
N LEU A 69 17.26 2.47 1.48
CA LEU A 69 16.85 3.48 0.53
C LEU A 69 16.29 4.68 1.30
N ASN A 70 16.90 5.86 1.14
CA ASN A 70 16.55 7.05 1.91
C ASN A 70 16.52 6.80 3.44
N SER A 71 17.54 6.11 3.96
CA SER A 71 17.69 5.70 5.35
C SER A 71 16.67 4.64 5.84
N MET A 72 15.75 4.19 5.02
CA MET A 72 14.80 3.13 5.34
C MET A 72 15.38 1.77 4.93
N PRO A 73 15.49 0.80 5.86
CA PRO A 73 15.97 -0.54 5.53
C PRO A 73 14.89 -1.39 4.88
N TYR A 74 15.30 -2.23 3.93
CA TYR A 74 14.45 -3.15 3.19
C TYR A 74 15.12 -4.51 3.06
N ARG A 75 14.32 -5.58 3.03
CA ARG A 75 14.77 -6.93 2.65
C ARG A 75 14.77 -7.09 1.14
N GLY A 76 15.41 -8.18 0.66
CA GLY A 76 15.38 -8.55 -0.75
C GLY A 76 16.34 -7.74 -1.60
N MET A 77 15.92 -7.39 -2.81
CA MET A 77 16.71 -6.71 -3.82
C MET A 77 16.04 -5.40 -4.23
N LEU A 78 16.84 -4.43 -4.67
CA LEU A 78 16.34 -3.17 -5.22
C LEU A 78 16.76 -3.05 -6.69
N THR A 79 15.80 -2.73 -7.54
CA THR A 79 16.03 -2.34 -8.93
C THR A 79 15.53 -0.93 -9.17
N PHE A 80 16.06 -0.28 -10.18
CA PHE A 80 15.64 1.07 -10.57
C PHE A 80 15.24 1.10 -12.04
N SER A 81 14.20 1.85 -12.34
CA SER A 81 13.86 2.25 -13.70
C SER A 81 13.92 3.77 -13.81
N VAL A 82 14.46 4.24 -14.93
CA VAL A 82 14.57 5.69 -15.21
C VAL A 82 13.57 6.04 -16.31
N ASN A 83 12.76 7.05 -16.07
CA ASN A 83 11.85 7.60 -17.07
C ASN A 83 12.03 9.12 -17.14
N GLY A 84 12.71 9.60 -18.15
CA GLY A 84 13.07 11.01 -18.31
C GLY A 84 13.94 11.49 -17.14
N SER A 85 13.43 12.43 -16.36
CA SER A 85 14.11 12.99 -15.16
C SER A 85 13.67 12.30 -13.86
N SER A 86 12.81 11.29 -13.93
CA SER A 86 12.30 10.56 -12.77
C SER A 86 12.93 9.18 -12.66
N MET A 87 13.17 8.73 -11.44
CA MET A 87 13.66 7.39 -11.15
C MET A 87 12.69 6.71 -10.19
N THR A 88 12.33 5.46 -10.51
CA THR A 88 11.49 4.61 -9.67
C THR A 88 12.35 3.49 -9.09
N GLY A 89 12.44 3.42 -7.77
CA GLY A 89 13.01 2.28 -7.07
C GLY A 89 11.96 1.19 -6.85
N VAL A 90 12.29 -0.06 -7.17
CA VAL A 90 11.40 -1.21 -7.00
C VAL A 90 12.09 -2.23 -6.10
N ASN A 91 11.48 -2.53 -4.96
CA ASN A 91 11.92 -3.58 -4.07
C ASN A 91 11.46 -4.95 -4.59
N ILE A 92 12.39 -5.82 -4.92
CA ILE A 92 12.12 -7.21 -5.30
C ILE A 92 12.28 -8.08 -4.07
N ILE A 93 11.20 -8.69 -3.62
CA ILE A 93 11.13 -9.39 -2.34
C ILE A 93 10.21 -10.61 -2.43
N GLY A 94 10.47 -11.63 -1.62
CA GLY A 94 9.58 -12.78 -1.47
C GLY A 94 8.23 -12.36 -0.84
N LEU A 95 7.15 -13.06 -1.20
CA LEU A 95 5.80 -12.70 -0.73
C LEU A 95 5.69 -12.72 0.80
N GLU A 96 6.23 -13.73 1.47
CA GLU A 96 6.17 -13.82 2.94
C GLU A 96 7.01 -12.70 3.60
N GLU A 97 8.20 -12.42 3.09
CA GLU A 97 9.03 -11.33 3.58
C GLU A 97 8.40 -9.94 3.34
N TYR A 98 7.68 -9.76 2.23
CA TYR A 98 6.87 -8.57 1.98
C TYR A 98 5.80 -8.40 3.06
N LEU A 99 5.13 -9.49 3.46
CA LEU A 99 4.10 -9.48 4.48
C LEU A 99 4.64 -9.15 5.88
N TYR A 100 5.91 -9.42 6.18
CA TYR A 100 6.53 -9.00 7.44
C TYR A 100 6.49 -7.47 7.61
N GLY A 101 6.58 -6.71 6.51
CA GLY A 101 6.46 -5.26 6.51
C GLY A 101 5.03 -4.74 6.34
N VAL A 102 4.14 -5.50 5.69
CA VAL A 102 2.74 -5.12 5.45
C VAL A 102 1.87 -5.33 6.69
N VAL A 103 1.87 -6.52 7.28
CA VAL A 103 0.97 -6.84 8.39
C VAL A 103 1.09 -5.84 9.55
N PRO A 104 2.30 -5.48 10.05
CA PRO A 104 2.42 -4.48 11.11
C PRO A 104 2.13 -3.05 10.65
N SER A 105 2.05 -2.79 9.33
CA SER A 105 1.66 -1.50 8.78
C SER A 105 0.15 -1.33 8.69
N GLU A 106 -0.58 -2.44 8.59
CA GLU A 106 -2.04 -2.45 8.44
C GLU A 106 -2.77 -2.78 9.76
N MET A 107 -2.14 -3.51 10.66
CA MET A 107 -2.73 -3.92 11.94
C MET A 107 -1.75 -3.74 13.10
N PRO A 108 -2.16 -3.14 14.24
CA PRO A 108 -1.31 -3.02 15.41
C PRO A 108 -0.79 -4.38 15.90
N LYS A 109 0.52 -4.47 16.12
CA LYS A 109 1.21 -5.69 16.59
C LYS A 109 0.76 -6.21 17.96
N SER A 110 -0.02 -5.40 18.69
CA SER A 110 -0.60 -5.76 19.99
C SER A 110 -1.95 -6.47 19.90
N TYR A 111 -2.46 -6.70 18.69
CA TYR A 111 -3.70 -7.45 18.50
C TYR A 111 -3.49 -8.94 18.75
N ASP A 112 -4.58 -9.68 19.01
CA ASP A 112 -4.54 -11.11 19.24
C ASP A 112 -3.89 -11.87 18.07
N ALA A 113 -3.16 -12.93 18.38
CA ALA A 113 -2.42 -13.71 17.40
C ALA A 113 -3.30 -14.22 16.25
N GLU A 114 -4.55 -14.62 16.52
CA GLU A 114 -5.48 -15.09 15.49
C GLU A 114 -5.95 -13.94 14.58
N ALA A 115 -6.10 -12.73 15.11
CA ALA A 115 -6.39 -11.54 14.30
C ALA A 115 -5.21 -11.19 13.38
N LEU A 116 -3.98 -11.26 13.90
CA LEU A 116 -2.76 -11.07 13.10
C LEU A 116 -2.62 -12.12 12.00
N LYS A 117 -2.94 -13.38 12.28
CA LYS A 117 -2.98 -14.47 11.29
C LYS A 117 -4.02 -14.22 10.22
N ALA A 118 -5.23 -13.82 10.60
CA ALA A 118 -6.30 -13.49 9.64
C ALA A 118 -5.87 -12.33 8.72
N GLN A 119 -5.22 -11.29 9.28
CA GLN A 119 -4.66 -10.19 8.49
C GLN A 119 -3.55 -10.67 7.54
N ALA A 120 -2.68 -11.58 7.97
CA ALA A 120 -1.63 -12.15 7.13
C ALA A 120 -2.22 -12.91 5.93
N VAL A 121 -3.24 -13.76 6.15
CA VAL A 121 -3.96 -14.47 5.09
C VAL A 121 -4.67 -13.49 4.14
N ALA A 122 -5.34 -12.48 4.67
CA ALA A 122 -6.03 -11.47 3.86
C ALA A 122 -5.02 -10.67 3.01
N ALA A 123 -3.95 -10.17 3.61
CA ALA A 123 -2.92 -9.39 2.92
C ALA A 123 -2.19 -10.21 1.84
N ARG A 124 -1.88 -11.48 2.12
CA ARG A 124 -1.28 -12.41 1.15
C ARG A 124 -2.19 -12.62 -0.05
N THR A 125 -3.45 -12.90 0.22
CA THR A 125 -4.46 -13.15 -0.83
C THR A 125 -4.66 -11.92 -1.69
N TYR A 126 -4.78 -10.75 -1.08
CA TYR A 126 -4.89 -9.47 -1.79
C TYR A 126 -3.67 -9.21 -2.66
N ALA A 127 -2.46 -9.35 -2.12
CA ALA A 127 -1.23 -9.15 -2.88
C ALA A 127 -1.19 -10.04 -4.13
N MET A 128 -1.51 -11.33 -3.99
CA MET A 128 -1.53 -12.27 -5.11
C MET A 128 -2.54 -11.89 -6.21
N THR A 129 -3.71 -11.38 -5.83
CA THR A 129 -4.73 -10.97 -6.82
C THR A 129 -4.43 -9.63 -7.48
N LYS A 130 -3.54 -8.82 -6.88
CA LYS A 130 -3.11 -7.52 -7.43
C LYS A 130 -1.76 -7.57 -8.15
N LEU A 131 -1.11 -8.74 -8.22
CA LEU A 131 0.10 -8.89 -9.04
C LEU A 131 -0.22 -8.48 -10.49
N GLY A 132 0.52 -7.50 -10.98
CA GLY A 132 0.29 -6.97 -12.31
C GLY A 132 -0.54 -5.68 -12.39
N ALA A 133 -1.10 -5.19 -11.28
CA ALA A 133 -1.88 -3.94 -11.27
C ALA A 133 -1.10 -2.72 -11.79
N HIS A 134 0.23 -2.73 -11.62
CA HIS A 134 1.12 -1.64 -12.02
C HIS A 134 2.20 -2.07 -13.03
N THR A 135 2.02 -3.15 -13.77
CA THR A 135 3.02 -3.66 -14.73
C THR A 135 3.43 -2.62 -15.78
N GLY A 136 2.50 -1.77 -16.20
CA GLY A 136 2.80 -0.66 -17.11
C GLY A 136 3.76 0.40 -16.52
N SER A 137 3.94 0.40 -15.20
CA SER A 137 4.86 1.29 -14.48
C SER A 137 6.14 0.58 -14.01
N GLY A 138 6.32 -0.70 -14.38
CA GLY A 138 7.51 -1.46 -14.07
C GLY A 138 7.55 -2.12 -12.69
N TYR A 139 6.45 -2.12 -11.94
CA TYR A 139 6.32 -2.80 -10.65
C TYR A 139 4.95 -3.49 -10.52
N GLN A 140 4.74 -4.29 -9.48
CA GLN A 140 3.50 -5.06 -9.28
C GLN A 140 2.54 -4.40 -8.29
N LEU A 141 3.04 -3.92 -7.17
CA LEU A 141 2.28 -3.28 -6.11
C LEU A 141 2.95 -1.97 -5.71
N CYS A 142 2.18 -0.96 -5.34
CA CYS A 142 2.73 0.23 -4.68
C CYS A 142 2.75 0.04 -3.16
N ASP A 143 3.56 0.83 -2.48
CA ASP A 143 3.80 0.79 -1.04
C ASP A 143 2.83 1.65 -0.21
N THR A 144 1.74 2.13 -0.84
CA THR A 144 0.78 3.05 -0.26
C THR A 144 -0.59 2.40 -0.03
N THR A 145 -1.51 3.14 0.55
CA THR A 145 -2.91 2.72 0.76
C THR A 145 -3.67 2.41 -0.54
N ALA A 146 -3.13 2.75 -1.71
CA ALA A 146 -3.74 2.38 -2.99
C ALA A 146 -3.62 0.88 -3.29
N CYS A 147 -2.56 0.22 -2.77
CA CYS A 147 -2.42 -1.23 -2.75
C CYS A 147 -2.44 -1.74 -1.30
N GLN A 148 -1.27 -1.76 -0.66
CA GLN A 148 -1.08 -2.11 0.75
C GLN A 148 0.08 -1.27 1.30
N VAL A 149 -0.06 -0.79 2.52
CA VAL A 149 1.02 -0.01 3.14
C VAL A 149 2.21 -0.91 3.45
N TYR A 150 3.35 -0.62 2.82
CA TYR A 150 4.60 -1.33 3.03
C TYR A 150 5.69 -0.36 3.47
N LYS A 151 6.24 -0.55 4.67
CA LYS A 151 7.24 0.35 5.27
C LYS A 151 8.62 -0.30 5.42
N GLY A 152 8.89 -1.35 4.66
CA GLY A 152 10.15 -2.06 4.73
C GLY A 152 10.39 -2.72 6.09
N TYR A 153 11.67 -2.99 6.36
CA TYR A 153 12.14 -3.76 7.52
C TYR A 153 11.87 -3.07 8.88
N SER A 154 11.96 -1.75 8.95
CA SER A 154 11.85 -1.04 10.24
C SER A 154 10.53 -1.22 10.97
N ASN A 155 9.49 -1.65 10.27
CA ASN A 155 8.17 -1.84 10.86
C ASN A 155 7.90 -3.28 11.28
N GLU A 156 8.78 -4.22 10.96
CA GLU A 156 8.63 -5.62 11.33
C GLU A 156 8.57 -5.80 12.85
N ALA A 157 7.82 -6.79 13.29
CA ALA A 157 7.69 -7.12 14.70
C ALA A 157 7.47 -8.63 14.87
N ASP A 158 8.06 -9.20 15.94
CA ASP A 158 8.04 -10.64 16.19
C ASP A 158 6.64 -11.24 16.16
N ALA A 159 5.64 -10.57 16.75
CA ALA A 159 4.26 -11.06 16.79
C ALA A 159 3.63 -11.15 15.40
N THR A 160 3.85 -10.16 14.54
CA THR A 160 3.32 -10.12 13.17
C THR A 160 4.09 -11.07 12.25
N THR A 161 5.41 -11.16 12.40
CA THR A 161 6.25 -12.13 11.68
C THR A 161 5.82 -13.56 12.01
N ALA A 162 5.65 -13.88 13.29
CA ALA A 162 5.17 -15.20 13.73
C ALA A 162 3.77 -15.53 13.17
N ALA A 163 2.88 -14.55 13.02
CA ALA A 163 1.57 -14.76 12.41
C ALA A 163 1.66 -15.05 10.90
N VAL A 164 2.54 -14.36 10.18
CA VAL A 164 2.83 -14.63 8.77
C VAL A 164 3.39 -16.02 8.58
N ASP A 165 4.42 -16.40 9.38
CA ASP A 165 5.06 -17.71 9.31
C ASP A 165 4.07 -18.86 9.63
N ALA A 166 3.23 -18.66 10.66
CA ALA A 166 2.23 -19.65 11.05
C ALA A 166 1.13 -19.87 9.99
N THR A 167 0.98 -18.96 9.06
CA THR A 167 -0.01 -19.02 7.96
C THR A 167 0.65 -19.04 6.58
N ALA A 168 1.95 -19.35 6.49
CA ALA A 168 2.69 -19.30 5.24
C ALA A 168 2.00 -20.12 4.14
N GLY A 169 1.79 -19.51 2.97
CA GLY A 169 1.11 -20.10 1.82
C GLY A 169 -0.42 -20.22 1.95
N GLU A 170 -1.04 -19.88 3.09
CA GLU A 170 -2.49 -19.90 3.22
C GLU A 170 -3.13 -18.69 2.53
N VAL A 171 -4.17 -18.94 1.73
CA VAL A 171 -4.91 -17.92 0.99
C VAL A 171 -6.41 -18.16 1.08
N ALA A 172 -7.18 -17.08 1.09
CA ALA A 172 -8.63 -17.15 1.03
C ALA A 172 -9.08 -17.35 -0.43
N CYS A 173 -9.92 -18.38 -0.67
CA CYS A 173 -10.38 -18.74 -2.01
C CYS A 173 -11.91 -18.76 -2.10
N TYR A 174 -12.41 -18.48 -3.31
CA TYR A 174 -13.78 -18.72 -3.70
C TYR A 174 -13.79 -19.55 -5.00
N ASN A 175 -14.49 -20.67 -4.99
CA ASN A 175 -14.51 -21.60 -6.13
C ASN A 175 -13.12 -22.00 -6.65
N GLY A 176 -12.16 -22.22 -5.74
CA GLY A 176 -10.80 -22.66 -6.07
C GLY A 176 -9.84 -21.57 -6.54
N SER A 177 -10.27 -20.31 -6.60
CA SER A 177 -9.43 -19.17 -6.98
C SER A 177 -9.26 -18.19 -5.79
N PRO A 178 -8.07 -17.61 -5.60
CA PRO A 178 -7.87 -16.56 -4.61
C PRO A 178 -8.86 -15.41 -4.81
N ILE A 179 -9.39 -14.90 -3.71
CA ILE A 179 -10.33 -13.79 -3.72
C ILE A 179 -9.63 -12.43 -3.67
N GLU A 180 -10.30 -11.37 -4.09
CA GLU A 180 -9.89 -10.02 -3.77
C GLU A 180 -10.22 -9.74 -2.29
N ALA A 181 -9.28 -10.10 -1.40
CA ALA A 181 -9.46 -10.05 0.04
C ALA A 181 -9.24 -8.62 0.57
N VAL A 182 -10.19 -7.73 0.29
CA VAL A 182 -10.16 -6.34 0.77
C VAL A 182 -10.37 -6.30 2.29
N PHE A 183 -9.68 -5.36 2.95
CA PHE A 183 -9.79 -5.15 4.39
C PHE A 183 -9.82 -3.66 4.73
N SER A 184 -10.27 -3.32 5.92
CA SER A 184 -10.32 -1.95 6.44
C SER A 184 -10.13 -1.94 7.95
N ALA A 185 -9.81 -0.76 8.51
CA ALA A 185 -9.57 -0.61 9.94
C ALA A 185 -10.86 -0.76 10.79
N SER A 186 -12.03 -0.49 10.22
CA SER A 186 -13.32 -0.54 10.93
C SER A 186 -14.46 -0.70 9.92
N THR A 187 -15.44 -1.52 10.29
CA THR A 187 -16.67 -1.71 9.51
C THR A 187 -17.87 -0.96 10.11
N GLY A 188 -17.73 -0.38 11.30
CA GLY A 188 -18.85 0.22 12.02
C GLY A 188 -19.91 -0.81 12.46
N GLY A 189 -19.49 -2.06 12.67
CA GLY A 189 -20.36 -3.18 13.12
C GLY A 189 -21.05 -3.96 11.99
N TYR A 190 -20.84 -3.58 10.73
CA TYR A 190 -21.37 -4.27 9.55
C TYR A 190 -20.43 -4.07 8.35
N THR A 191 -20.06 -5.13 7.64
CA THR A 191 -19.40 -4.98 6.35
C THR A 191 -20.35 -4.43 5.30
N GLU A 192 -19.87 -4.10 4.10
CA GLU A 192 -20.72 -3.59 3.04
C GLU A 192 -20.69 -4.53 1.82
N SER A 193 -21.81 -4.68 1.13
CA SER A 193 -21.86 -5.43 -0.12
C SER A 193 -21.14 -4.66 -1.22
N SER A 194 -20.33 -5.37 -2.02
CA SER A 194 -19.45 -4.77 -3.03
C SER A 194 -20.16 -3.89 -4.04
N GLU A 195 -21.37 -4.22 -4.47
CA GLU A 195 -22.16 -3.40 -5.39
C GLU A 195 -22.58 -2.06 -4.79
N ASN A 196 -22.60 -1.95 -3.48
CA ASN A 196 -22.86 -0.68 -2.80
C ASN A 196 -21.63 0.23 -2.72
N VAL A 197 -20.45 -0.30 -3.06
CA VAL A 197 -19.17 0.44 -3.05
C VAL A 197 -18.61 0.58 -4.48
N TRP A 198 -18.51 -0.54 -5.23
CA TRP A 198 -17.84 -0.59 -6.54
C TRP A 198 -18.78 -0.93 -7.71
N ASN A 199 -20.07 -0.84 -7.54
CA ASN A 199 -21.11 -1.07 -8.56
C ASN A 199 -21.20 -2.51 -9.11
N THR A 200 -20.35 -3.44 -8.65
CA THR A 200 -20.33 -4.84 -9.09
C THR A 200 -20.59 -5.77 -7.92
N ALA A 201 -21.56 -6.65 -8.08
CA ALA A 201 -21.86 -7.67 -7.07
C ALA A 201 -20.81 -8.79 -7.12
N VAL A 202 -19.98 -8.87 -6.10
CA VAL A 202 -18.98 -9.93 -5.93
C VAL A 202 -19.55 -10.94 -4.92
N PRO A 203 -19.63 -12.25 -5.26
CA PRO A 203 -20.35 -13.23 -4.45
C PRO A 203 -19.82 -13.40 -3.02
N TYR A 204 -18.54 -13.20 -2.79
CA TYR A 204 -17.86 -13.33 -1.50
C TYR A 204 -17.69 -11.99 -0.75
N LEU A 205 -18.04 -10.85 -1.34
CA LEU A 205 -18.01 -9.53 -0.69
C LEU A 205 -19.42 -9.06 -0.37
N ARG A 206 -19.99 -9.64 0.69
CA ARG A 206 -21.38 -9.42 1.13
C ARG A 206 -21.43 -8.70 2.47
N ALA A 207 -22.52 -7.96 2.69
CA ALA A 207 -22.79 -7.35 3.97
C ALA A 207 -23.04 -8.42 5.03
N VAL A 208 -22.22 -8.45 6.08
CA VAL A 208 -22.36 -9.31 7.25
C VAL A 208 -22.20 -8.50 8.53
N SER A 209 -22.91 -8.90 9.58
CA SER A 209 -22.74 -8.31 10.90
C SER A 209 -21.37 -8.67 11.47
N GLU A 210 -20.73 -7.71 12.08
CA GLU A 210 -19.49 -7.87 12.83
C GLU A 210 -19.74 -7.57 14.32
N PRO A 211 -20.20 -8.56 15.10
CA PRO A 211 -20.41 -8.37 16.53
C PRO A 211 -19.03 -8.31 17.23
N GLY A 212 -18.80 -7.22 17.93
CA GLY A 212 -17.56 -7.07 18.71
C GLY A 212 -16.49 -6.23 18.06
N GLU A 213 -16.85 -5.31 17.18
CA GLU A 213 -15.92 -4.27 16.75
C GLU A 213 -15.40 -3.52 17.98
N TYR A 214 -14.08 -3.60 18.17
CA TYR A 214 -13.41 -3.00 19.32
C TYR A 214 -13.01 -1.55 19.02
N GLY A 215 -13.42 -0.67 19.90
CA GLY A 215 -13.08 0.75 19.86
C GLY A 215 -14.25 1.63 19.40
N ASP A 216 -14.29 2.84 19.96
CA ASP A 216 -15.25 3.86 19.56
C ASP A 216 -14.67 4.70 18.43
N ASN A 217 -15.03 4.34 17.20
CA ASN A 217 -14.71 5.10 16.00
C ASN A 217 -15.81 6.08 15.62
N SER A 218 -16.74 6.35 16.54
CA SER A 218 -17.82 7.30 16.29
C SER A 218 -17.28 8.73 16.15
N TRP A 219 -17.90 9.48 15.26
CA TRP A 219 -17.60 10.89 15.08
C TRP A 219 -18.89 11.66 14.76
N THR A 220 -18.91 12.93 15.08
CA THR A 220 -20.02 13.83 14.79
C THR A 220 -19.52 15.05 14.04
N LYS A 221 -20.18 15.42 12.96
CA LYS A 221 -19.99 16.68 12.26
C LYS A 221 -21.31 17.44 12.23
N THR A 222 -21.30 18.64 12.82
CA THR A 222 -22.47 19.55 12.80
C THR A 222 -22.23 20.61 11.73
N LEU A 223 -23.28 20.84 10.93
CA LEU A 223 -23.36 21.93 9.98
C LEU A 223 -24.67 22.67 10.19
N THR A 224 -24.63 23.99 10.09
CA THR A 224 -25.85 24.80 9.99
C THR A 224 -26.41 24.70 8.56
N LEU A 225 -27.66 25.01 8.38
CA LEU A 225 -28.29 25.04 7.05
C LEU A 225 -27.66 26.10 6.13
N ASP A 226 -27.16 27.19 6.70
CA ASP A 226 -26.44 28.24 5.96
C ASP A 226 -25.07 27.74 5.48
N GLU A 227 -24.31 27.03 6.31
CA GLU A 227 -23.04 26.40 5.93
C GLU A 227 -23.28 25.34 4.83
N LEU A 228 -24.30 24.50 4.97
CA LEU A 228 -24.67 23.52 3.95
C LEU A 228 -25.04 24.22 2.63
N THR A 229 -25.80 25.30 2.69
CA THR A 229 -26.15 26.11 1.51
C THR A 229 -24.90 26.65 0.82
N ALA A 230 -23.98 27.22 1.58
CA ALA A 230 -22.74 27.75 1.03
C ALA A 230 -21.86 26.68 0.39
N LEU A 231 -21.76 25.48 0.99
CA LEU A 231 -21.04 24.33 0.45
C LEU A 231 -21.64 23.85 -0.89
N LEU A 232 -22.97 23.79 -0.99
CA LEU A 232 -23.66 23.39 -2.21
C LEU A 232 -23.44 24.43 -3.34
N GLN A 233 -23.57 25.71 -3.01
CA GLN A 233 -23.31 26.80 -3.98
C GLN A 233 -21.86 26.78 -4.48
N ALA A 234 -20.89 26.53 -3.60
CA ALA A 234 -19.49 26.40 -3.98
C ALA A 234 -19.22 25.22 -4.93
N LYS A 235 -20.10 24.19 -4.90
CA LYS A 235 -20.08 23.06 -5.83
C LYS A 235 -20.94 23.29 -7.09
N GLY A 236 -21.48 24.47 -7.28
CA GLY A 236 -22.33 24.81 -8.42
C GLY A 236 -23.78 24.31 -8.30
N GLU A 237 -24.18 23.80 -7.13
CA GLU A 237 -25.53 23.29 -6.89
C GLU A 237 -26.45 24.42 -6.39
N ASN A 238 -27.44 24.77 -7.17
CA ASN A 238 -28.33 25.87 -6.85
C ASN A 238 -29.73 25.36 -6.49
N ILE A 239 -29.93 25.09 -5.22
CA ILE A 239 -31.22 24.67 -4.64
C ILE A 239 -31.90 25.77 -3.82
N GLY A 240 -31.35 26.99 -3.86
CA GLY A 240 -31.70 28.07 -2.93
C GLY A 240 -31.10 27.79 -1.54
N THR A 241 -31.78 28.25 -0.49
CA THR A 241 -31.36 27.98 0.90
C THR A 241 -31.75 26.56 1.29
N ALA A 242 -30.81 25.79 1.82
CA ALA A 242 -31.09 24.46 2.34
C ALA A 242 -32.08 24.51 3.52
N LYS A 243 -32.99 23.57 3.58
CA LYS A 243 -34.04 23.47 4.59
C LYS A 243 -34.03 22.16 5.35
N ASP A 244 -33.70 21.06 4.68
CA ASP A 244 -33.79 19.73 5.25
C ASP A 244 -32.87 18.74 4.52
N ILE A 245 -32.56 17.63 5.19
CA ILE A 245 -31.85 16.47 4.64
C ILE A 245 -32.72 15.24 4.87
N VAL A 246 -33.09 14.56 3.79
CA VAL A 246 -33.89 13.35 3.81
C VAL A 246 -33.07 12.17 3.33
N ILE A 247 -32.82 11.19 4.20
CA ILE A 247 -32.23 9.93 3.80
C ILE A 247 -33.26 9.11 3.02
N THR A 248 -32.98 8.82 1.76
CA THR A 248 -33.91 8.13 0.86
C THR A 248 -33.56 6.65 0.65
N LYS A 249 -32.34 6.25 0.94
CA LYS A 249 -31.91 4.86 0.82
C LYS A 249 -30.80 4.53 1.80
N LEU A 250 -30.94 3.42 2.50
CA LEU A 250 -29.92 2.81 3.35
C LEU A 250 -29.48 1.45 2.76
N SER A 251 -28.26 1.05 3.03
CA SER A 251 -27.76 -0.31 2.80
C SER A 251 -28.24 -1.26 3.91
N THR A 252 -27.99 -2.56 3.75
CA THR A 252 -28.26 -3.58 4.77
C THR A 252 -27.55 -3.27 6.10
N GLY A 253 -26.32 -2.73 6.04
CA GLY A 253 -25.55 -2.30 7.20
C GLY A 253 -25.91 -0.91 7.74
N GLY A 254 -26.99 -0.29 7.25
CA GLY A 254 -27.46 1.01 7.73
C GLY A 254 -26.71 2.22 7.17
N ARG A 255 -25.79 2.05 6.20
CA ARG A 255 -25.08 3.16 5.57
C ARG A 255 -25.96 3.90 4.58
N VAL A 256 -25.84 5.22 4.54
CA VAL A 256 -26.57 6.07 3.59
C VAL A 256 -26.07 5.78 2.15
N GLN A 257 -26.96 5.29 1.31
CA GLN A 257 -26.74 5.05 -0.11
C GLN A 257 -27.29 6.18 -0.99
N ALA A 258 -28.32 6.86 -0.51
CA ALA A 258 -28.85 8.06 -1.15
C ALA A 258 -29.53 8.97 -0.12
N LEU A 259 -29.40 10.26 -0.33
CA LEU A 259 -30.10 11.29 0.43
C LEU A 259 -30.52 12.45 -0.50
N GLN A 260 -31.48 13.22 -0.04
CA GLN A 260 -31.93 14.46 -0.68
C GLN A 260 -31.66 15.64 0.25
N ILE A 261 -31.11 16.70 -0.31
CA ILE A 261 -31.03 18.00 0.35
C ILE A 261 -32.11 18.87 -0.27
N VAL A 262 -33.10 19.21 0.55
CA VAL A 262 -34.24 20.00 0.15
C VAL A 262 -33.93 21.48 0.37
N GLY A 263 -34.08 22.29 -0.67
CA GLY A 263 -33.88 23.74 -0.60
C GLY A 263 -35.16 24.53 -0.93
N THR A 264 -35.04 25.85 -0.89
CA THR A 264 -36.15 26.78 -1.20
C THR A 264 -36.54 26.80 -2.68
N SER A 265 -35.61 26.45 -3.56
CA SER A 265 -35.78 26.55 -5.03
C SER A 265 -35.58 25.22 -5.76
N GLY A 266 -35.30 24.15 -5.03
CA GLY A 266 -35.07 22.82 -5.61
C GLY A 266 -34.60 21.80 -4.61
N THR A 267 -34.30 20.59 -5.09
CA THR A 267 -33.77 19.48 -4.30
C THR A 267 -32.56 18.87 -5.00
N LYS A 268 -31.50 18.66 -4.26
CA LYS A 268 -30.33 17.91 -4.74
C LYS A 268 -30.35 16.50 -4.19
N THR A 269 -30.30 15.51 -5.06
CA THR A 269 -30.08 14.12 -4.67
C THR A 269 -28.60 13.81 -4.72
N LEU A 270 -28.08 13.26 -3.65
CA LEU A 270 -26.73 12.70 -3.57
C LEU A 270 -26.82 11.18 -3.46
N THR A 271 -26.00 10.49 -4.20
CA THR A 271 -25.84 9.04 -4.15
C THR A 271 -24.40 8.69 -3.75
N LYS A 272 -24.11 7.41 -3.52
CA LYS A 272 -22.77 6.92 -3.19
C LYS A 272 -21.67 7.34 -4.21
N GLU A 273 -22.06 7.73 -5.40
CA GLU A 273 -21.16 8.12 -6.51
C GLU A 273 -21.00 9.65 -6.65
N ALA A 274 -21.65 10.42 -5.82
CA ALA A 274 -21.71 11.88 -5.90
C ALA A 274 -20.55 12.59 -5.18
#